data_b2a8091dac180b7df49086822f0f5466
#
_entry.id   b2a8091dac180b7df49086822f0f5466
#
_cell.length_a   1.000
_cell.length_b   1.000
_cell.length_c   1.000
_cell.angle_alpha   90.00
_cell.angle_beta   90.00
_cell.angle_gamma   90.00
#
_symmetry.space_group_name_H-M   'P 1'
#
loop_
_entity.id
_entity.type
_entity.pdbx_description
1 polymer ?
#
loop_
_entity_poly.entity_id
_entity_poly.type
_entity_poly.pdbx_seq_one_letter_code
_entity_poly.pdbx_strand_id
1 'polypeptide(L)'
;VLDTSSSMLAEDFKPNMLEAVKEAAKEFIQNRNGDRIGLLVFGKDTFIQCPLTIDYSVLNNLLSEVTVMEPKYDGTAIGIAIANGVNRLRNSDSKSKVIILLSDGSNNVGSIDPISAAKIAKEYGIKVYTIGAGTNQSITQIPGRGFVRNEIDEKTLKGIAEETNAKYFRATNKQSLSGIYSEIDKLEKSEINV
;
A
#
# COMPACT_ATOMS: atom_id res chain seq x y z
N VAL A 1 1.43 -3.10 1.68
CA VAL A 1 2.45 -2.05 1.78
C VAL A 1 1.72 -0.73 1.96
N LEU A 2 1.84 -0.10 3.12
CA LEU A 2 1.07 1.09 3.49
C LEU A 2 1.96 2.32 3.58
N ASP A 3 1.53 3.39 2.92
CA ASP A 3 2.06 4.72 3.11
C ASP A 3 1.73 5.21 4.53
N THR A 4 2.71 5.73 5.23
CA THR A 4 2.60 6.29 6.58
C THR A 4 3.23 7.67 6.67
N SER A 5 3.35 8.35 5.53
CA SER A 5 3.74 9.76 5.48
C SER A 5 2.72 10.65 6.19
N SER A 6 3.11 11.86 6.53
CA SER A 6 2.25 12.79 7.29
C SER A 6 0.95 13.17 6.59
N SER A 7 0.90 13.05 5.25
CA SER A 7 -0.31 13.27 4.46
C SER A 7 -1.45 12.31 4.81
N MET A 8 -1.12 11.10 5.29
CA MET A 8 -2.10 10.10 5.72
C MET A 8 -2.94 10.53 6.95
N LEU A 9 -2.62 11.66 7.57
CA LEU A 9 -3.45 12.31 8.59
C LEU A 9 -4.62 13.12 7.98
N ALA A 10 -4.71 13.23 6.66
CA ALA A 10 -5.81 13.92 5.99
C ALA A 10 -7.16 13.37 6.42
N GLU A 11 -8.11 14.27 6.72
CA GLU A 11 -9.46 13.93 7.17
C GLU A 11 -10.47 13.73 6.03
N ASP A 12 -10.00 13.52 4.84
CA ASP A 12 -10.83 13.15 3.68
C ASP A 12 -11.65 11.90 3.97
N PHE A 13 -11.03 10.99 4.73
CA PHE A 13 -11.67 9.80 5.27
C PHE A 13 -11.77 9.96 6.80
N LYS A 14 -12.89 9.60 7.39
CA LYS A 14 -13.07 9.75 8.84
C LYS A 14 -12.60 8.49 9.59
N PRO A 15 -11.89 8.63 10.71
CA PRO A 15 -11.41 9.87 11.34
C PRO A 15 -10.24 10.53 10.60
N ASN A 16 -9.38 9.79 9.94
CA ASN A 16 -8.36 10.21 9.01
C ASN A 16 -8.07 9.06 8.02
N MET A 17 -7.25 9.31 7.01
CA MET A 17 -6.98 8.34 5.96
C MET A 17 -6.26 7.09 6.49
N LEU A 18 -5.27 7.23 7.36
CA LEU A 18 -4.54 6.09 7.92
C LEU A 18 -5.48 5.14 8.67
N GLU A 19 -6.36 5.66 9.53
CA GLU A 19 -7.30 4.83 10.29
C GLU A 19 -8.31 4.14 9.36
N ALA A 20 -8.81 4.83 8.35
CA ALA A 20 -9.71 4.22 7.36
C ALA A 20 -9.04 3.09 6.58
N VAL A 21 -7.77 3.26 6.22
CA VAL A 21 -6.97 2.22 5.54
C VAL A 21 -6.72 1.03 6.47
N LYS A 22 -6.39 1.26 7.74
CA LYS A 22 -6.21 0.20 8.74
C LYS A 22 -7.47 -0.65 8.91
N GLU A 23 -8.64 0.00 8.98
CA GLU A 23 -9.91 -0.72 9.08
C GLU A 23 -10.21 -1.57 7.83
N ALA A 24 -10.02 -1.01 6.62
CA ALA A 24 -10.22 -1.74 5.39
C ALA A 24 -9.23 -2.91 5.24
N ALA A 25 -7.96 -2.71 5.61
CA ALA A 25 -6.96 -3.77 5.61
C ALA A 25 -7.29 -4.87 6.63
N LYS A 26 -7.80 -4.52 7.81
CA LYS A 26 -8.24 -5.48 8.83
C LYS A 26 -9.40 -6.35 8.32
N GLU A 27 -10.38 -5.72 7.68
CA GLU A 27 -11.52 -6.44 7.06
C GLU A 27 -11.02 -7.41 5.98
N PHE A 28 -10.10 -6.97 5.12
CA PHE A 28 -9.47 -7.82 4.11
C PHE A 28 -8.77 -9.03 4.74
N ILE A 29 -7.95 -8.82 5.76
CA ILE A 29 -7.21 -9.88 6.45
C ILE A 29 -8.15 -10.90 7.08
N GLN A 30 -9.24 -10.46 7.71
CA GLN A 30 -10.23 -11.34 8.35
C GLN A 30 -10.93 -12.28 7.37
N ASN A 31 -11.04 -11.90 6.11
CA ASN A 31 -11.65 -12.70 5.05
C ASN A 31 -10.66 -13.65 4.34
N ARG A 32 -9.40 -13.71 4.79
CA ARG A 32 -8.37 -14.60 4.22
C ARG A 32 -8.32 -15.93 4.97
N ASN A 33 -7.90 -16.96 4.26
CA ASN A 33 -7.69 -18.28 4.84
C ASN A 33 -6.50 -18.97 4.16
N GLY A 34 -5.46 -19.24 4.93
CA GLY A 34 -4.27 -19.97 4.47
C GLY A 34 -3.22 -19.13 3.73
N ASP A 35 -3.47 -17.85 3.46
CA ASP A 35 -2.49 -16.98 2.85
C ASP A 35 -1.44 -16.49 3.85
N ARG A 36 -0.20 -16.41 3.41
CA ARG A 36 0.83 -15.70 4.16
C ARG A 36 0.78 -14.21 3.85
N ILE A 37 0.54 -13.39 4.85
CA ILE A 37 0.43 -11.95 4.70
C ILE A 37 1.50 -11.28 5.56
N GLY A 38 2.20 -10.30 4.99
CA GLY A 38 3.13 -9.43 5.72
C GLY A 38 2.69 -7.97 5.58
N LEU A 39 3.17 -7.13 6.47
CA LEU A 39 2.90 -5.71 6.50
C LEU A 39 4.20 -4.92 6.45
N LEU A 40 4.36 -4.13 5.39
CA LEU A 40 5.38 -3.10 5.28
C LEU A 40 4.73 -1.74 5.43
N VAL A 41 5.38 -0.85 6.13
CA VAL A 41 5.02 0.58 6.20
C VAL A 41 6.15 1.41 5.62
N PHE A 42 5.83 2.49 4.93
CA PHE A 42 6.84 3.33 4.31
C PHE A 42 6.49 4.83 4.38
N GLY A 43 7.53 5.61 4.37
CA GLY A 43 7.57 7.03 4.12
C GLY A 43 8.80 7.28 3.26
N LYS A 44 9.79 8.01 3.77
CA LYS A 44 11.12 8.12 3.15
C LYS A 44 11.87 6.79 3.13
N ASP A 45 11.73 6.01 4.19
CA ASP A 45 12.28 4.67 4.35
C ASP A 45 11.17 3.63 4.50
N THR A 46 11.48 2.35 4.37
CA THR A 46 10.53 1.24 4.50
C THR A 46 10.87 0.40 5.71
N PHE A 47 9.86 0.06 6.50
CA PHE A 47 9.99 -0.76 7.70
C PHE A 47 9.07 -1.98 7.63
N ILE A 48 9.55 -3.10 8.19
CA ILE A 48 8.75 -4.31 8.33
C ILE A 48 7.95 -4.18 9.62
N GLN A 49 6.65 -3.93 9.49
CA GLN A 49 5.74 -3.91 10.63
C GLN A 49 5.35 -5.32 11.06
N CYS A 50 5.14 -6.21 10.08
CA CYS A 50 4.89 -7.62 10.33
C CYS A 50 5.55 -8.48 9.24
N PRO A 51 6.39 -9.48 9.56
CA PRO A 51 6.85 -10.44 8.59
C PRO A 51 5.70 -11.28 8.01
N LEU A 52 5.96 -12.01 6.91
CA LEU A 52 4.98 -12.95 6.33
C LEU A 52 4.54 -13.98 7.37
N THR A 53 3.26 -14.02 7.67
CA THR A 53 2.66 -14.91 8.68
C THR A 53 1.27 -15.40 8.22
N ILE A 54 0.85 -16.53 8.78
CA ILE A 54 -0.54 -17.03 8.73
C ILE A 54 -1.30 -16.70 10.04
N ASP A 55 -0.64 -16.11 11.01
CA ASP A 55 -1.26 -15.66 12.25
C ASP A 55 -1.88 -14.27 12.06
N TYR A 56 -3.14 -14.28 11.65
CA TYR A 56 -3.89 -13.05 11.39
C TYR A 56 -4.20 -12.25 12.66
N SER A 57 -4.16 -12.88 13.83
CA SER A 57 -4.33 -12.18 15.10
C SER A 57 -3.13 -11.28 15.39
N VAL A 58 -1.93 -11.83 15.26
CA VAL A 58 -0.68 -11.06 15.39
C VAL A 58 -0.60 -9.97 14.34
N LEU A 59 -0.93 -10.29 13.08
CA LEU A 59 -0.92 -9.31 11.98
C LEU A 59 -1.88 -8.14 12.26
N ASN A 60 -3.11 -8.41 12.72
CA ASN A 60 -4.08 -7.39 13.05
C ASN A 60 -3.68 -6.52 14.25
N ASN A 61 -3.03 -7.11 15.26
CA ASN A 61 -2.49 -6.36 16.38
C ASN A 61 -1.40 -5.38 15.91
N LEU A 62 -0.43 -5.85 15.13
CA LEU A 62 0.64 -5.02 14.58
C LEU A 62 0.13 -3.97 13.59
N LEU A 63 -0.91 -4.28 12.81
CA LEU A 63 -1.59 -3.29 11.96
C LEU A 63 -2.25 -2.18 12.81
N SER A 64 -2.84 -2.54 13.95
CA SER A 64 -3.46 -1.55 14.84
C SER A 64 -2.46 -0.56 15.45
N GLU A 65 -1.20 -1.00 15.63
CA GLU A 65 -0.12 -0.17 16.16
C GLU A 65 0.53 0.77 15.12
N VAL A 66 0.17 0.63 13.83
CA VAL A 66 0.70 1.52 12.78
C VAL A 66 0.28 2.96 13.06
N THR A 67 1.26 3.85 13.04
CA THR A 67 1.11 5.30 13.17
C THR A 67 1.83 6.00 12.03
N VAL A 68 1.54 7.28 11.84
CA VAL A 68 2.29 8.13 10.93
C VAL A 68 3.75 8.22 11.38
N MET A 69 4.66 8.21 10.44
CA MET A 69 6.10 8.26 10.72
C MET A 69 6.53 9.57 11.38
N GLU A 70 7.63 9.47 12.14
CA GLU A 70 8.28 10.65 12.68
C GLU A 70 8.74 11.57 11.54
N PRO A 71 8.79 12.90 11.76
CA PRO A 71 9.12 13.89 10.72
C PRO A 71 10.44 13.64 9.97
N LYS A 72 11.42 13.00 10.61
CA LYS A 72 12.72 12.66 9.97
C LYS A 72 12.60 11.58 8.87
N TYR A 73 11.54 10.76 8.92
CA TYR A 73 11.23 9.70 7.95
C TYR A 73 10.08 10.10 7.02
N ASP A 74 9.60 11.34 7.12
CA ASP A 74 8.51 11.84 6.28
C ASP A 74 8.93 11.94 4.82
N GLY A 75 8.02 11.65 3.94
CA GLY A 75 8.21 11.57 2.50
C GLY A 75 7.57 10.30 1.94
N THR A 76 7.61 10.12 0.63
CA THR A 76 6.94 9.01 -0.06
C THR A 76 7.92 8.37 -1.05
N ALA A 77 8.52 7.25 -0.66
CA ALA A 77 9.52 6.51 -1.44
C ALA A 77 8.93 5.20 -2.00
N ILE A 78 8.05 5.31 -2.99
CA ILE A 78 7.29 4.19 -3.58
C ILE A 78 8.23 3.11 -4.15
N GLY A 79 9.27 3.51 -4.88
CA GLY A 79 10.21 2.57 -5.48
C GLY A 79 10.95 1.72 -4.45
N ILE A 80 11.38 2.32 -3.34
CA ILE A 80 12.02 1.61 -2.22
C ILE A 80 11.03 0.66 -1.56
N ALA A 81 9.78 1.09 -1.37
CA ALA A 81 8.73 0.27 -0.77
C ALA A 81 8.45 -1.00 -1.59
N ILE A 82 8.34 -0.85 -2.93
CA ILE A 82 8.16 -1.99 -3.85
C ILE A 82 9.38 -2.91 -3.79
N ALA A 83 10.60 -2.39 -3.88
CA ALA A 83 11.83 -3.19 -3.85
C ALA A 83 11.94 -4.01 -2.54
N ASN A 84 11.57 -3.44 -1.41
CA ASN A 84 11.52 -4.17 -0.13
C ASN A 84 10.43 -5.26 -0.15
N GLY A 85 9.25 -4.99 -0.70
CA GLY A 85 8.19 -5.98 -0.88
C GLY A 85 8.65 -7.15 -1.75
N VAL A 86 9.28 -6.86 -2.88
CA VAL A 86 9.87 -7.87 -3.77
C VAL A 86 10.90 -8.73 -3.03
N ASN A 87 11.78 -8.11 -2.25
CA ASN A 87 12.80 -8.85 -1.50
C ASN A 87 12.19 -9.85 -0.48
N ARG A 88 10.99 -9.58 0.02
CA ARG A 88 10.26 -10.50 0.93
C ARG A 88 9.56 -11.63 0.19
N LEU A 89 9.15 -11.42 -1.05
CA LEU A 89 8.35 -12.38 -1.81
C LEU A 89 9.16 -13.18 -2.83
N ARG A 90 10.32 -12.70 -3.29
CA ARG A 90 11.07 -13.29 -4.41
C ARG A 90 11.43 -14.77 -4.21
N ASN A 91 11.70 -15.17 -2.98
CA ASN A 91 12.08 -16.55 -2.64
C ASN A 91 10.89 -17.39 -2.14
N SER A 92 9.66 -16.88 -2.28
CA SER A 92 8.46 -17.65 -1.91
C SER A 92 8.09 -18.63 -3.00
N ASP A 93 7.78 -19.87 -2.60
CA ASP A 93 7.26 -20.92 -3.50
C ASP A 93 5.74 -20.83 -3.71
N SER A 94 5.11 -19.74 -3.27
CA SER A 94 3.67 -19.52 -3.45
C SER A 94 3.33 -19.40 -4.93
N LYS A 95 2.21 -20.01 -5.34
CA LYS A 95 1.70 -19.94 -6.72
C LYS A 95 1.37 -18.49 -7.15
N SER A 96 0.82 -17.70 -6.24
CA SER A 96 0.58 -16.28 -6.44
C SER A 96 1.39 -15.46 -5.44
N LYS A 97 2.02 -14.39 -5.93
CA LYS A 97 2.79 -13.43 -5.15
C LYS A 97 2.28 -12.03 -5.47
N VAL A 98 1.74 -11.36 -4.47
CA VAL A 98 1.04 -10.08 -4.65
C VAL A 98 1.54 -9.04 -3.66
N ILE A 99 1.76 -7.83 -4.16
CA ILE A 99 1.95 -6.62 -3.36
C ILE A 99 0.69 -5.76 -3.57
N ILE A 100 0.07 -5.32 -2.49
CA ILE A 100 -0.95 -4.28 -2.51
C ILE A 100 -0.31 -3.03 -1.93
N LEU A 101 -0.04 -2.04 -2.77
CA LEU A 101 0.57 -0.77 -2.41
C LEU A 101 -0.52 0.29 -2.29
N LEU A 102 -0.61 0.95 -1.14
CA LEU A 102 -1.50 2.07 -0.92
C LEU A 102 -0.70 3.33 -0.60
N SER A 103 -0.98 4.40 -1.31
CA SER A 103 -0.41 5.73 -1.10
C SER A 103 -1.43 6.82 -1.41
N ASP A 104 -1.32 7.94 -0.71
CA ASP A 104 -2.10 9.17 -0.96
C ASP A 104 -1.29 10.26 -1.66
N GLY A 105 -0.03 10.01 -1.97
CA GLY A 105 0.89 11.01 -2.48
C GLY A 105 1.66 10.62 -3.74
N SER A 106 2.52 11.54 -4.13
CA SER A 106 3.46 11.37 -5.23
C SER A 106 4.80 10.86 -4.71
N ASN A 107 5.47 10.01 -5.47
CA ASN A 107 6.85 9.62 -5.17
C ASN A 107 7.74 10.87 -5.21
N ASN A 108 8.20 11.30 -4.05
CA ASN A 108 8.95 12.55 -3.90
C ASN A 108 10.36 12.39 -3.33
N VAL A 109 10.69 11.19 -2.88
CA VAL A 109 12.01 10.84 -2.33
C VAL A 109 12.38 9.39 -2.71
N GLY A 110 13.62 9.03 -2.45
CA GLY A 110 14.13 7.68 -2.66
C GLY A 110 15.02 7.57 -3.91
N SER A 111 15.94 6.59 -3.86
CA SER A 111 16.96 6.36 -4.90
C SER A 111 16.50 5.35 -5.97
N ILE A 112 15.36 4.71 -5.79
CA ILE A 112 14.81 3.69 -6.71
C ILE A 112 13.60 4.27 -7.42
N ASP A 113 13.67 4.30 -8.74
CA ASP A 113 12.54 4.68 -9.58
C ASP A 113 11.39 3.65 -9.45
N PRO A 114 10.15 4.09 -9.22
CA PRO A 114 9.00 3.19 -9.01
C PRO A 114 8.75 2.21 -10.16
N ILE A 115 8.89 2.66 -11.41
CA ILE A 115 8.67 1.79 -12.58
C ILE A 115 9.81 0.77 -12.70
N SER A 116 11.04 1.14 -12.39
CA SER A 116 12.17 0.22 -12.34
C SER A 116 11.96 -0.86 -11.27
N ALA A 117 11.45 -0.49 -10.10
CA ALA A 117 11.09 -1.46 -9.06
C ALA A 117 9.95 -2.39 -9.49
N ALA A 118 8.95 -1.88 -10.22
CA ALA A 118 7.87 -2.68 -10.80
C ALA A 118 8.38 -3.69 -11.83
N LYS A 119 9.34 -3.32 -12.69
CA LYS A 119 9.98 -4.25 -13.64
C LYS A 119 10.66 -5.40 -12.91
N ILE A 120 11.37 -5.11 -11.82
CA ILE A 120 11.99 -6.16 -11.00
C ILE A 120 10.89 -7.05 -10.37
N ALA A 121 9.80 -6.49 -9.86
CA ALA A 121 8.69 -7.28 -9.36
C ALA A 121 8.16 -8.26 -10.41
N LYS A 122 7.96 -7.80 -11.64
CA LYS A 122 7.52 -8.60 -12.78
C LYS A 122 8.46 -9.78 -13.07
N GLU A 123 9.78 -9.56 -13.05
CA GLU A 123 10.78 -10.62 -13.26
C GLU A 123 10.67 -11.75 -12.24
N TYR A 124 10.25 -11.45 -11.01
CA TYR A 124 9.98 -12.44 -9.96
C TYR A 124 8.54 -12.97 -9.95
N GLY A 125 7.73 -12.64 -10.95
CA GLY A 125 6.33 -13.04 -11.03
C GLY A 125 5.47 -12.46 -9.92
N ILE A 126 5.80 -11.24 -9.44
CA ILE A 126 5.10 -10.54 -8.37
C ILE A 126 4.21 -9.47 -9.00
N LYS A 127 2.91 -9.54 -8.75
CA LYS A 127 1.95 -8.49 -9.13
C LYS A 127 1.94 -7.37 -8.10
N VAL A 128 1.83 -6.14 -8.56
CA VAL A 128 1.73 -4.97 -7.70
C VAL A 128 0.41 -4.23 -8.00
N TYR A 129 -0.62 -4.52 -7.22
CA TYR A 129 -1.84 -3.71 -7.22
C TYR A 129 -1.56 -2.39 -6.53
N THR A 130 -2.01 -1.30 -7.11
CA THR A 130 -1.80 0.03 -6.55
C THR A 130 -3.13 0.70 -6.23
N ILE A 131 -3.21 1.33 -5.07
CA ILE A 131 -4.37 2.06 -4.60
C ILE A 131 -3.95 3.50 -4.30
N GLY A 132 -4.51 4.43 -5.07
CA GLY A 132 -4.40 5.86 -4.78
C GLY A 132 -5.56 6.29 -3.86
N ALA A 133 -5.27 6.62 -2.61
CA ALA A 133 -6.28 7.00 -1.62
C ALA A 133 -6.34 8.52 -1.45
N GLY A 134 -7.53 9.09 -1.48
CA GLY A 134 -7.76 10.52 -1.26
C GLY A 134 -8.71 11.15 -2.26
N THR A 135 -9.11 12.39 -2.01
CA THR A 135 -9.90 13.20 -2.94
C THR A 135 -8.98 14.12 -3.75
N ASN A 136 -9.47 14.67 -4.87
CA ASN A 136 -8.69 15.64 -5.68
C ASN A 136 -8.48 16.98 -4.97
N GLN A 137 -9.01 17.16 -3.78
CA GLN A 137 -8.95 18.38 -2.97
C GLN A 137 -8.37 18.11 -1.57
N SER A 138 -7.63 17.00 -1.40
CA SER A 138 -7.01 16.68 -0.11
C SER A 138 -6.06 17.80 0.32
N ILE A 139 -6.40 18.43 1.42
CA ILE A 139 -5.56 19.43 2.07
C ILE A 139 -5.25 18.92 3.48
N THR A 140 -3.99 18.69 3.76
CA THR A 140 -3.54 18.25 5.08
C THR A 140 -2.83 19.39 5.78
N GLN A 141 -3.21 19.65 7.03
CA GLN A 141 -2.46 20.53 7.90
C GLN A 141 -1.31 19.76 8.54
N ILE A 142 -0.10 20.06 8.11
CA ILE A 142 1.11 19.45 8.69
C ILE A 142 1.68 20.40 9.74
N PRO A 143 1.88 19.94 11.00
CA PRO A 143 2.52 20.76 12.02
C PRO A 143 3.89 21.27 11.56
N GLY A 144 4.11 22.57 11.62
CA GLY A 144 5.35 23.23 11.18
C GLY A 144 5.47 23.51 9.68
N ARG A 145 4.56 22.99 8.82
CA ARG A 145 4.55 23.23 7.36
C ARG A 145 3.28 23.91 6.84
N GLY A 146 2.24 24.04 7.70
CA GLY A 146 0.96 24.63 7.30
C GLY A 146 0.08 23.70 6.46
N PHE A 147 -0.73 24.26 5.57
CA PHE A 147 -1.62 23.49 4.70
C PHE A 147 -0.86 23.02 3.45
N VAL A 148 -0.85 21.71 3.22
CA VAL A 148 -0.25 21.09 2.04
C VAL A 148 -1.35 20.42 1.23
N ARG A 149 -1.38 20.70 -0.08
CA ARG A 149 -2.27 20.03 -1.02
C ARG A 149 -1.60 18.72 -1.47
N ASN A 150 -2.28 17.61 -1.25
CA ASN A 150 -1.81 16.31 -1.69
C ASN A 150 -2.34 16.05 -3.10
N GLU A 151 -1.44 15.74 -4.01
CA GLU A 151 -1.78 15.29 -5.36
C GLU A 151 -1.32 13.84 -5.50
N ILE A 152 -2.26 12.96 -5.83
CA ILE A 152 -1.95 11.56 -6.08
C ILE A 152 -1.32 11.45 -7.46
N ASP A 153 -0.14 10.86 -7.54
CA ASP A 153 0.51 10.55 -8.82
C ASP A 153 -0.11 9.30 -9.45
N GLU A 154 -1.32 9.47 -9.97
CA GLU A 154 -2.03 8.38 -10.64
C GLU A 154 -1.26 7.80 -11.81
N LYS A 155 -0.47 8.61 -12.52
CA LYS A 155 0.32 8.16 -13.67
C LYS A 155 1.35 7.12 -13.23
N THR A 156 2.10 7.39 -12.18
CA THR A 156 3.08 6.46 -11.63
C THR A 156 2.41 5.21 -11.07
N LEU A 157 1.32 5.36 -10.30
CA LEU A 157 0.60 4.23 -9.71
C LEU A 157 -0.01 3.31 -10.78
N LYS A 158 -0.60 3.87 -11.84
CA LYS A 158 -1.09 3.11 -13.01
C LYS A 158 0.05 2.39 -13.71
N GLY A 159 1.16 3.07 -13.97
CA GLY A 159 2.32 2.49 -14.63
C GLY A 159 2.91 1.30 -13.87
N ILE A 160 2.98 1.36 -12.52
CA ILE A 160 3.42 0.25 -11.68
C ILE A 160 2.49 -0.96 -11.83
N ALA A 161 1.18 -0.75 -11.75
CA ALA A 161 0.21 -1.83 -11.86
C ALA A 161 0.24 -2.48 -13.26
N GLU A 162 0.23 -1.67 -14.32
CA GLU A 162 0.30 -2.14 -15.71
C GLU A 162 1.58 -2.93 -15.98
N GLU A 163 2.75 -2.47 -15.51
CA GLU A 163 4.03 -3.16 -15.69
C GLU A 163 4.01 -4.57 -15.10
N THR A 164 3.29 -4.80 -14.01
CA THR A 164 3.21 -6.09 -13.31
C THR A 164 1.97 -6.90 -13.64
N ASN A 165 1.21 -6.54 -14.70
CA ASN A 165 -0.07 -7.16 -15.07
C ASN A 165 -1.10 -7.15 -13.94
N ALA A 166 -1.08 -6.11 -13.12
CA ALA A 166 -2.04 -5.86 -12.06
C ALA A 166 -2.93 -4.65 -12.40
N LYS A 167 -3.70 -4.16 -11.43
CA LYS A 167 -4.67 -3.07 -11.65
C LYS A 167 -4.45 -1.94 -10.65
N TYR A 168 -4.63 -0.72 -11.13
CA TYR A 168 -4.73 0.49 -10.31
C TYR A 168 -6.18 0.72 -9.89
N PHE A 169 -6.35 1.19 -8.66
CA PHE A 169 -7.64 1.59 -8.10
C PHE A 169 -7.55 2.99 -7.48
N ARG A 170 -8.64 3.73 -7.56
CA ARG A 170 -8.83 4.99 -6.88
C ARG A 170 -9.83 4.83 -5.74
N ALA A 171 -9.40 5.15 -4.52
CA ALA A 171 -10.25 5.17 -3.34
C ALA A 171 -10.54 6.61 -2.94
N THR A 172 -11.81 6.99 -2.86
CA THR A 172 -12.27 8.34 -2.48
C THR A 172 -12.98 8.37 -1.13
N ASN A 173 -13.25 7.19 -0.56
CA ASN A 173 -13.87 7.03 0.75
C ASN A 173 -13.60 5.62 1.30
N LYS A 174 -13.96 5.39 2.57
CA LYS A 174 -13.76 4.11 3.25
C LYS A 174 -14.48 2.93 2.55
N GLN A 175 -15.70 3.15 2.06
CA GLN A 175 -16.46 2.09 1.38
C GLN A 175 -15.78 1.65 0.08
N SER A 176 -15.22 2.60 -0.69
CA SER A 176 -14.47 2.27 -1.90
C SER A 176 -13.20 1.49 -1.57
N LEU A 177 -12.52 1.75 -0.44
CA LEU A 177 -11.37 0.95 0.01
C LEU A 177 -11.73 -0.52 0.25
N SER A 178 -12.78 -0.81 1.03
CA SER A 178 -13.24 -2.19 1.28
C SER A 178 -13.66 -2.88 -0.01
N GLY A 179 -14.33 -2.16 -0.93
CA GLY A 179 -14.70 -2.67 -2.25
C GLY A 179 -13.49 -3.03 -3.12
N ILE A 180 -12.45 -2.21 -3.10
CA ILE A 180 -11.19 -2.43 -3.83
C ILE A 180 -10.49 -3.70 -3.33
N TYR A 181 -10.35 -3.87 -2.04
CA TYR A 181 -9.75 -5.09 -1.46
C TYR A 181 -10.52 -6.34 -1.85
N SER A 182 -11.86 -6.28 -1.85
CA SER A 182 -12.72 -7.39 -2.30
C SER A 182 -12.55 -7.69 -3.79
N GLU A 183 -12.35 -6.67 -4.63
CA GLU A 183 -12.10 -6.86 -6.07
C GLU A 183 -10.73 -7.51 -6.31
N ILE A 184 -9.69 -7.08 -5.61
CA ILE A 184 -8.35 -7.70 -5.70
C ILE A 184 -8.43 -9.18 -5.31
N ASP A 185 -9.14 -9.52 -4.23
CA ASP A 185 -9.34 -10.91 -3.82
C ASP A 185 -9.99 -11.77 -4.91
N LYS A 186 -11.02 -11.24 -5.57
CA LYS A 186 -11.70 -11.93 -6.68
C LYS A 186 -10.79 -12.14 -7.88
N LEU A 187 -10.00 -11.13 -8.24
CA LEU A 187 -9.06 -11.21 -9.36
C LEU A 187 -8.02 -12.30 -9.13
N GLU A 188 -7.42 -12.36 -7.94
CA GLU A 188 -6.41 -13.37 -7.63
C GLU A 188 -7.00 -14.78 -7.53
N LYS A 189 -8.18 -14.95 -6.96
CA LYS A 189 -8.85 -16.25 -6.89
C LYS A 189 -9.24 -16.79 -8.27
N SER A 190 -9.65 -15.95 -9.20
CA SER A 190 -10.00 -16.36 -10.55
C SER A 190 -8.79 -16.87 -11.34
N GLU A 191 -7.60 -16.36 -11.11
CA GLU A 191 -6.38 -16.80 -11.80
C GLU A 191 -5.80 -18.11 -11.22
N ILE A 192 -5.99 -18.38 -9.93
CA ILE A 192 -5.49 -19.62 -9.31
C ILE A 192 -6.31 -20.84 -9.74
N ASN A 193 -7.54 -20.64 -10.17
CA ASN A 193 -8.50 -21.70 -10.55
C ASN A 193 -8.54 -22.03 -12.05
N VAL A 194 -7.58 -21.54 -12.86
CA VAL A 194 -7.46 -21.84 -14.29
C VAL A 194 -6.42 -22.93 -14.57
#